data_6ed0b3a85af893ebc2ce6896e9f4e544
#
_entry.id   6ed0b3a85af893ebc2ce6896e9f4e544
#
_cell.length_a   1.000
_cell.length_b   1.000
_cell.length_c   1.000
_cell.angle_alpha   90.00
_cell.angle_beta   90.00
_cell.angle_gamma   90.00
#
_symmetry.space_group_name_H-M   'P 1'
#
loop_
_entity.id
_entity.type
_entity.pdbx_description
1 polymer ?
#
loop_
_entity_poly.entity_id
_entity_poly.type
_entity_poly.pdbx_seq_one_letter_code
_entity_poly.pdbx_strand_id
1 'polypeptide(L)'
;MDLATIEEIRQVKYRYLRCVDLKLWDELAEVFTPDATVDYGTQVYGKPLKLDGRDEIVGFLRDKLGPDMITVHRAGQPEITVDGETASGIWSFEDTVIATKYRDVITGAAFYRDRYERGGDGRWRIAHTGYVRTYEAMLSLDDLPSFRITAQLATKVEAAADQAGADQAGAGVADEAAADGAGVADAAVR
;
A
#
# COMPACT_ATOMS: atom_id res chain seq x y z
N MET A 1 -24.63 -19.80 -9.10
CA MET A 1 -23.50 -18.85 -8.96
C MET A 1 -23.93 -17.84 -7.92
N ASP A 2 -23.22 -17.71 -6.83
CA ASP A 2 -23.54 -16.75 -5.77
C ASP A 2 -22.85 -15.40 -6.09
N LEU A 3 -23.65 -14.41 -6.47
CA LEU A 3 -23.16 -13.08 -6.82
C LEU A 3 -22.59 -12.33 -5.60
N ALA A 4 -23.06 -12.64 -4.38
CA ALA A 4 -22.54 -12.04 -3.17
C ALA A 4 -21.08 -12.49 -2.93
N THR A 5 -20.80 -13.77 -3.07
CA THR A 5 -19.44 -14.31 -2.96
C THR A 5 -18.50 -13.72 -4.03
N ILE A 6 -18.98 -13.56 -5.28
CA ILE A 6 -18.16 -12.91 -6.31
C ILE A 6 -17.82 -11.48 -5.92
N GLU A 7 -18.78 -10.73 -5.38
CA GLU A 7 -18.53 -9.36 -4.94
C GLU A 7 -17.59 -9.32 -3.73
N GLU A 8 -17.70 -10.24 -2.77
CA GLU A 8 -16.74 -10.36 -1.67
C GLU A 8 -15.30 -10.54 -2.19
N ILE A 9 -15.09 -11.42 -3.17
CA ILE A 9 -13.77 -11.65 -3.80
C ILE A 9 -13.28 -10.40 -4.54
N ARG A 10 -14.17 -9.67 -5.24
CA ARG A 10 -13.82 -8.40 -5.86
C ARG A 10 -13.34 -7.38 -4.84
N GLN A 11 -14.01 -7.27 -3.69
CA GLN A 11 -13.63 -6.37 -2.61
C GLN A 11 -12.27 -6.71 -2.03
N VAL A 12 -11.88 -8.00 -1.95
CA VAL A 12 -10.53 -8.40 -1.56
C VAL A 12 -9.49 -7.85 -2.53
N LYS A 13 -9.71 -8.00 -3.87
CA LYS A 13 -8.77 -7.49 -4.87
C LYS A 13 -8.68 -5.97 -4.85
N TYR A 14 -9.80 -5.25 -4.72
CA TYR A 14 -9.81 -3.79 -4.64
C TYR A 14 -9.05 -3.29 -3.40
N ARG A 15 -9.23 -3.96 -2.26
CA ARG A 15 -8.48 -3.67 -1.04
C ARG A 15 -6.99 -3.90 -1.21
N TYR A 16 -6.59 -5.02 -1.82
CA TYR A 16 -5.19 -5.30 -2.15
C TYR A 16 -4.54 -4.14 -2.90
N LEU A 17 -5.11 -3.72 -4.04
CA LEU A 17 -4.57 -2.64 -4.87
C LEU A 17 -4.53 -1.31 -4.11
N ARG A 18 -5.63 -0.96 -3.44
CA ARG A 18 -5.70 0.25 -2.63
C ARG A 18 -4.64 0.28 -1.52
N CYS A 19 -4.45 -0.83 -0.82
CA CYS A 19 -3.46 -0.91 0.26
C CYS A 19 -2.03 -0.76 -0.26
N VAL A 20 -1.72 -1.34 -1.42
CA VAL A 20 -0.41 -1.16 -2.06
C VAL A 20 -0.19 0.30 -2.47
N ASP A 21 -1.15 0.93 -3.12
CA ASP A 21 -1.02 2.31 -3.61
C ASP A 21 -0.96 3.34 -2.48
N LEU A 22 -1.74 3.14 -1.42
CA LEU A 22 -1.78 4.02 -0.24
C LEU A 22 -0.77 3.63 0.85
N LYS A 23 0.03 2.56 0.65
CA LYS A 23 1.03 2.08 1.61
C LYS A 23 0.43 1.67 2.96
N LEU A 24 -0.79 1.10 2.95
CA LEU A 24 -1.53 0.64 4.14
C LEU A 24 -1.11 -0.79 4.49
N TRP A 25 0.10 -0.95 4.99
CA TRP A 25 0.77 -2.25 5.14
C TRP A 25 0.07 -3.19 6.12
N ASP A 26 -0.47 -2.67 7.22
CA ASP A 26 -1.18 -3.47 8.22
C ASP A 26 -2.53 -3.96 7.67
N GLU A 27 -3.26 -3.11 6.92
CA GLU A 27 -4.47 -3.54 6.20
C GLU A 27 -4.13 -4.52 5.08
N LEU A 28 -2.99 -4.36 4.40
CA LEU A 28 -2.54 -5.28 3.35
C LEU A 28 -2.28 -6.68 3.91
N ALA A 29 -1.72 -6.80 5.12
CA ALA A 29 -1.51 -8.08 5.77
C ALA A 29 -2.82 -8.87 5.94
N GLU A 30 -3.93 -8.20 6.27
CA GLU A 30 -5.25 -8.83 6.43
C GLU A 30 -5.88 -9.33 5.13
N VAL A 31 -5.35 -8.89 3.98
CA VAL A 31 -5.83 -9.31 2.66
C VAL A 31 -5.33 -10.70 2.28
N PHE A 32 -4.19 -11.13 2.83
CA PHE A 32 -3.54 -12.39 2.53
C PHE A 32 -3.86 -13.49 3.54
N THR A 33 -3.85 -14.76 3.08
CA THR A 33 -3.71 -15.89 4.01
C THR A 33 -2.31 -15.89 4.64
N PRO A 34 -2.11 -16.51 5.83
CA PRO A 34 -0.78 -16.54 6.47
C PRO A 34 0.31 -17.15 5.60
N ASP A 35 -0.05 -18.15 4.80
CA ASP A 35 0.81 -18.92 3.88
C ASP A 35 0.69 -18.48 2.42
N ALA A 36 0.21 -17.28 2.17
CA ALA A 36 0.06 -16.74 0.83
C ALA A 36 1.37 -16.76 0.04
N THR A 37 1.26 -16.89 -1.28
CA THR A 37 2.41 -16.87 -2.18
C THR A 37 2.25 -15.80 -3.26
N VAL A 38 3.35 -15.28 -3.78
CA VAL A 38 3.33 -14.37 -4.92
C VAL A 38 4.31 -14.81 -6.02
N ASP A 39 3.95 -14.50 -7.27
CA ASP A 39 4.81 -14.66 -8.45
C ASP A 39 4.63 -13.43 -9.37
N TYR A 40 5.41 -12.39 -9.11
CA TYR A 40 5.31 -11.15 -9.88
C TYR A 40 6.18 -11.21 -11.14
N GLY A 41 5.53 -11.04 -12.29
CA GLY A 41 6.15 -11.14 -13.61
C GLY A 41 6.92 -9.89 -14.07
N THR A 42 7.35 -9.02 -13.16
CA THR A 42 8.19 -7.86 -13.49
C THR A 42 9.62 -8.26 -13.83
N GLN A 43 10.23 -7.54 -14.77
CA GLN A 43 11.63 -7.71 -15.16
C GLN A 43 12.59 -6.75 -14.45
N VAL A 44 12.07 -5.80 -13.67
CA VAL A 44 12.88 -4.77 -12.98
C VAL A 44 13.99 -5.37 -12.11
N TYR A 45 13.79 -6.58 -11.58
CA TYR A 45 14.78 -7.28 -10.75
C TYR A 45 15.66 -8.27 -11.55
N GLY A 46 15.51 -8.34 -12.87
CA GLY A 46 16.28 -9.26 -13.73
C GLY A 46 15.97 -10.75 -13.52
N LYS A 47 15.00 -11.10 -12.68
CA LYS A 47 14.53 -12.47 -12.41
C LYS A 47 13.08 -12.44 -11.91
N PRO A 48 12.34 -13.56 -12.04
CA PRO A 48 11.02 -13.67 -11.44
C PRO A 48 11.06 -13.41 -9.94
N LEU A 49 10.12 -12.61 -9.45
CA LEU A 49 9.99 -12.29 -8.04
C LEU A 49 8.97 -13.21 -7.38
N LYS A 50 9.46 -14.18 -6.60
CA LYS A 50 8.64 -15.12 -5.84
C LYS A 50 8.88 -14.94 -4.36
N LEU A 51 7.79 -14.87 -3.58
CA LEU A 51 7.82 -14.76 -2.13
C LEU A 51 6.80 -15.73 -1.52
N ASP A 52 7.11 -16.27 -0.37
CA ASP A 52 6.31 -17.24 0.34
C ASP A 52 6.02 -16.77 1.77
N GLY A 53 4.73 -16.69 2.10
CA GLY A 53 4.25 -16.20 3.39
C GLY A 53 3.90 -14.71 3.38
N ARG A 54 2.76 -14.41 4.02
CA ARG A 54 2.21 -13.05 4.13
C ARG A 54 3.23 -12.04 4.65
N ASP A 55 3.95 -12.40 5.69
CA ASP A 55 4.85 -11.46 6.37
C ASP A 55 6.06 -11.12 5.50
N GLU A 56 6.58 -12.09 4.72
CA GLU A 56 7.62 -11.86 3.72
C GLU A 56 7.10 -10.97 2.59
N ILE A 57 5.89 -11.24 2.08
CA ILE A 57 5.26 -10.46 1.00
C ILE A 57 5.08 -9.00 1.43
N VAL A 58 4.46 -8.77 2.58
CA VAL A 58 4.19 -7.41 3.08
C VAL A 58 5.49 -6.67 3.43
N GLY A 59 6.45 -7.37 4.05
CA GLY A 59 7.77 -6.83 4.36
C GLY A 59 8.52 -6.38 3.10
N PHE A 60 8.53 -7.23 2.07
CA PHE A 60 9.14 -6.90 0.77
C PHE A 60 8.47 -5.68 0.12
N LEU A 61 7.14 -5.65 0.04
CA LEU A 61 6.41 -4.53 -0.56
C LEU A 61 6.65 -3.22 0.20
N ARG A 62 6.67 -3.26 1.53
CA ARG A 62 6.98 -2.11 2.39
C ARG A 62 8.40 -1.58 2.13
N ASP A 63 9.39 -2.47 2.00
CA ASP A 63 10.78 -2.11 1.74
C ASP A 63 10.98 -1.51 0.34
N LYS A 64 10.32 -2.07 -0.68
CA LYS A 64 10.51 -1.69 -2.09
C LYS A 64 9.62 -0.55 -2.56
N LEU A 65 8.45 -0.40 -1.96
CA LEU A 65 7.46 0.61 -2.36
C LEU A 65 7.34 1.72 -1.30
N GLY A 66 8.49 2.23 -0.84
CA GLY A 66 8.56 3.35 0.10
C GLY A 66 8.02 4.67 -0.47
N PRO A 67 8.20 5.79 0.27
CA PRO A 67 7.63 7.10 -0.10
C PRO A 67 8.14 7.62 -1.45
N ASP A 68 9.33 7.20 -1.90
CA ASP A 68 9.88 7.57 -3.20
C ASP A 68 9.27 6.79 -4.39
N MET A 69 8.36 5.87 -4.12
CA MET A 69 7.70 5.02 -5.12
C MET A 69 6.20 5.31 -5.17
N ILE A 70 5.78 6.17 -6.09
CA ILE A 70 4.37 6.44 -6.31
C ILE A 70 3.82 5.35 -7.22
N THR A 71 2.82 4.62 -6.76
CA THR A 71 2.23 3.51 -7.51
C THR A 71 0.76 3.77 -7.79
N VAL A 72 0.32 3.37 -8.97
CA VAL A 72 -1.08 3.35 -9.37
C VAL A 72 -1.37 2.02 -10.04
N HIS A 73 -2.24 1.23 -9.44
CA HIS A 73 -2.68 -0.05 -9.98
C HIS A 73 -4.15 0.01 -10.34
N ARG A 74 -4.49 -0.47 -11.52
CA ARG A 74 -5.87 -0.62 -11.98
C ARG A 74 -6.09 -2.04 -12.44
N ALA A 75 -7.05 -2.74 -11.83
CA ALA A 75 -7.49 -4.05 -12.30
C ALA A 75 -8.98 -4.05 -12.55
N GLY A 76 -9.40 -4.78 -13.57
CA GLY A 76 -10.79 -4.85 -13.96
C GLY A 76 -11.13 -6.13 -14.72
N GLN A 77 -12.37 -6.21 -15.20
CA GLN A 77 -12.90 -7.30 -16.05
C GLN A 77 -12.55 -8.70 -15.50
N PRO A 78 -12.91 -9.00 -14.24
CA PRO A 78 -12.51 -10.27 -13.65
C PRO A 78 -13.28 -11.45 -14.23
N GLU A 79 -12.56 -12.55 -14.45
CA GLU A 79 -13.11 -13.87 -14.66
C GLU A 79 -12.95 -14.64 -13.36
N ILE A 80 -14.02 -14.79 -12.58
CA ILE A 80 -13.98 -15.42 -11.24
C ILE A 80 -14.73 -16.74 -11.27
N THR A 81 -14.09 -17.79 -10.77
CA THR A 81 -14.69 -19.11 -10.54
C THR A 81 -14.61 -19.44 -9.06
N VAL A 82 -15.73 -19.79 -8.44
CA VAL A 82 -15.87 -20.18 -7.03
C VAL A 82 -16.12 -21.69 -6.94
N ASP A 83 -15.37 -22.35 -6.06
CA ASP A 83 -15.52 -23.79 -5.74
C ASP A 83 -15.48 -23.96 -4.21
N GLY A 84 -16.66 -24.00 -3.60
CA GLY A 84 -16.78 -24.10 -2.14
C GLY A 84 -16.11 -22.93 -1.41
N GLU A 85 -15.13 -23.24 -0.60
CA GLU A 85 -14.34 -22.26 0.20
C GLU A 85 -13.08 -21.79 -0.55
N THR A 86 -12.95 -22.12 -1.83
CA THR A 86 -11.84 -21.67 -2.68
C THR A 86 -12.37 -20.97 -3.92
N ALA A 87 -11.55 -20.09 -4.49
CA ALA A 87 -11.88 -19.43 -5.75
C ALA A 87 -10.60 -19.10 -6.54
N SER A 88 -10.77 -18.90 -7.84
CA SER A 88 -9.74 -18.36 -8.73
C SER A 88 -10.26 -17.13 -9.45
N GLY A 89 -9.34 -16.23 -9.82
CA GLY A 89 -9.66 -15.03 -10.57
C GLY A 89 -8.57 -14.65 -11.56
N ILE A 90 -8.98 -14.28 -12.77
CA ILE A 90 -8.10 -13.63 -13.75
C ILE A 90 -8.55 -12.17 -13.86
N TRP A 91 -7.59 -11.23 -13.79
CA TRP A 91 -7.88 -9.80 -13.85
C TRP A 91 -7.00 -9.13 -14.89
N SER A 92 -7.60 -8.38 -15.79
CA SER A 92 -6.82 -7.44 -16.58
C SER A 92 -6.26 -6.35 -15.66
N PHE A 93 -5.03 -5.90 -15.91
CA PHE A 93 -4.32 -5.04 -14.98
C PHE A 93 -3.40 -4.09 -15.74
N GLU A 94 -3.38 -2.85 -15.31
CA GLU A 94 -2.45 -1.81 -15.74
C GLU A 94 -1.82 -1.17 -14.52
N ASP A 95 -0.56 -0.77 -14.63
CA ASP A 95 0.14 -0.06 -13.57
C ASP A 95 1.02 1.07 -14.09
N THR A 96 1.26 2.00 -13.18
CA THR A 96 2.29 3.03 -13.32
C THR A 96 3.03 3.15 -11.99
N VAL A 97 4.35 3.12 -12.06
CA VAL A 97 5.24 3.35 -10.91
C VAL A 97 6.13 4.53 -11.24
N ILE A 98 6.05 5.60 -10.46
CA ILE A 98 6.96 6.74 -10.57
C ILE A 98 8.00 6.61 -9.48
N ALA A 99 9.20 6.23 -9.86
CA ALA A 99 10.36 6.06 -8.98
C ALA A 99 11.12 7.39 -8.88
N THR A 100 10.69 8.27 -7.98
CA THR A 100 11.17 9.66 -7.91
C THR A 100 12.67 9.76 -7.65
N LYS A 101 13.20 8.89 -6.77
CA LYS A 101 14.62 8.81 -6.46
C LYS A 101 15.48 8.38 -7.65
N TYR A 102 14.96 7.48 -8.48
CA TYR A 102 15.67 6.96 -9.65
C TYR A 102 15.38 7.75 -10.92
N ARG A 103 14.41 8.69 -10.84
CA ARG A 103 13.96 9.51 -11.96
C ARG A 103 13.44 8.70 -13.14
N ASP A 104 12.74 7.62 -12.85
CA ASP A 104 12.15 6.72 -13.83
C ASP A 104 10.63 6.60 -13.63
N VAL A 105 9.92 6.35 -14.73
CA VAL A 105 8.54 5.90 -14.77
C VAL A 105 8.52 4.53 -15.40
N ILE A 106 7.95 3.56 -14.67
CA ILE A 106 7.67 2.22 -15.18
C ILE A 106 6.17 2.16 -15.43
N THR A 107 5.76 1.66 -16.58
CA THR A 107 4.36 1.43 -16.90
C THR A 107 4.20 0.09 -17.59
N GLY A 108 3.03 -0.53 -17.43
CA GLY A 108 2.80 -1.81 -18.07
C GLY A 108 1.37 -2.28 -17.99
N ALA A 109 1.13 -3.38 -18.69
CA ALA A 109 -0.11 -4.13 -18.60
C ALA A 109 0.17 -5.61 -18.39
N ALA A 110 -0.77 -6.28 -17.73
CA ALA A 110 -0.62 -7.69 -17.36
C ALA A 110 -1.97 -8.34 -17.11
N PHE A 111 -1.94 -9.63 -16.83
CA PHE A 111 -3.06 -10.37 -16.30
C PHE A 111 -2.65 -11.02 -14.98
N TYR A 112 -3.35 -10.66 -13.89
CA TYR A 112 -3.26 -11.38 -12.63
C TYR A 112 -3.89 -12.76 -12.76
N ARG A 113 -3.31 -13.71 -12.04
CA ARG A 113 -3.86 -15.04 -11.76
C ARG A 113 -3.87 -15.23 -10.26
N ASP A 114 -5.03 -15.07 -9.68
CA ASP A 114 -5.21 -15.13 -8.24
C ASP A 114 -5.89 -16.42 -7.80
N ARG A 115 -5.56 -16.88 -6.60
CA ARG A 115 -6.33 -17.87 -5.84
C ARG A 115 -6.76 -17.23 -4.54
N TYR A 116 -7.97 -17.56 -4.13
CA TYR A 116 -8.59 -17.06 -2.92
C TYR A 116 -9.05 -18.22 -2.06
N GLU A 117 -8.99 -18.04 -0.75
CA GLU A 117 -9.49 -18.98 0.24
C GLU A 117 -10.36 -18.26 1.26
N ARG A 118 -11.44 -18.94 1.70
CA ARG A 118 -12.31 -18.46 2.74
C ARG A 118 -11.86 -19.05 4.07
N GLY A 119 -11.45 -18.19 5.00
CA GLY A 119 -11.01 -18.62 6.32
C GLY A 119 -12.14 -19.09 7.23
N GLY A 120 -11.79 -19.71 8.35
CA GLY A 120 -12.78 -20.13 9.36
C GLY A 120 -13.56 -18.97 10.00
N ASP A 121 -13.10 -17.75 9.82
CA ASP A 121 -13.79 -16.50 10.17
C ASP A 121 -14.79 -16.02 9.10
N GLY A 122 -14.97 -16.81 8.04
CA GLY A 122 -15.86 -16.52 6.91
C GLY A 122 -15.35 -15.49 5.93
N ARG A 123 -14.12 -14.96 6.09
CA ARG A 123 -13.54 -13.93 5.23
C ARG A 123 -12.73 -14.53 4.09
N TRP A 124 -12.92 -14.01 2.89
CA TRP A 124 -12.07 -14.32 1.75
C TRP A 124 -10.73 -13.59 1.84
N ARG A 125 -9.65 -14.28 1.46
CA ARG A 125 -8.28 -13.77 1.40
C ARG A 125 -7.57 -14.28 0.15
N ILE A 126 -6.52 -13.57 -0.27
CA ILE A 126 -5.64 -14.01 -1.34
C ILE A 126 -4.69 -15.08 -0.77
N ALA A 127 -4.77 -16.30 -1.32
CA ALA A 127 -3.83 -17.39 -1.06
C ALA A 127 -2.68 -17.41 -2.08
N HIS A 128 -2.92 -16.87 -3.28
CA HIS A 128 -1.88 -16.67 -4.28
C HIS A 128 -2.24 -15.48 -5.15
N THR A 129 -1.25 -14.64 -5.46
CA THR A 129 -1.37 -13.64 -6.51
C THR A 129 -0.11 -13.62 -7.37
N GLY A 130 -0.29 -13.55 -8.66
CA GLY A 130 0.83 -13.45 -9.58
C GLY A 130 0.33 -12.83 -10.89
N TYR A 131 1.24 -12.35 -11.71
CA TYR A 131 0.85 -11.80 -13.00
C TYR A 131 1.85 -12.13 -14.11
N VAL A 132 1.32 -12.14 -15.32
CA VAL A 132 2.11 -12.28 -16.55
C VAL A 132 1.96 -10.98 -17.32
N ARG A 133 3.09 -10.31 -17.57
CA ARG A 133 3.15 -9.05 -18.34
C ARG A 133 2.79 -9.29 -19.80
N THR A 134 1.95 -8.42 -20.35
CA THR A 134 1.81 -8.25 -21.80
C THR A 134 2.88 -7.31 -22.33
N TYR A 135 3.21 -6.26 -21.56
CA TYR A 135 4.39 -5.43 -21.76
C TYR A 135 4.79 -4.76 -20.44
N GLU A 136 6.03 -4.34 -20.36
CA GLU A 136 6.57 -3.43 -19.35
C GLU A 136 7.51 -2.45 -20.07
N ALA A 137 7.37 -1.18 -19.79
CA ALA A 137 8.18 -0.12 -20.38
C ALA A 137 8.71 0.80 -19.30
N MET A 138 9.91 1.32 -19.52
CA MET A 138 10.53 2.31 -18.64
C MET A 138 10.83 3.58 -19.44
N LEU A 139 10.61 4.72 -18.81
CA LEU A 139 10.83 6.06 -19.35
C LEU A 139 11.61 6.87 -18.32
N SER A 140 12.73 7.49 -18.74
CA SER A 140 13.48 8.39 -17.87
C SER A 140 12.77 9.74 -17.73
N LEU A 141 12.66 10.25 -16.51
CA LEU A 141 12.19 11.60 -16.24
C LEU A 141 13.18 12.68 -16.70
N ASP A 142 14.44 12.31 -16.96
CA ASP A 142 15.42 13.23 -17.53
C ASP A 142 15.11 13.60 -18.99
N ASP A 143 14.36 12.72 -19.69
CA ASP A 143 13.85 12.98 -21.03
C ASP A 143 12.58 13.84 -21.05
N LEU A 144 12.03 14.12 -19.85
CA LEU A 144 10.77 14.87 -19.65
C LEU A 144 10.99 16.12 -18.76
N PRO A 145 11.72 17.13 -19.24
CA PRO A 145 12.11 18.29 -18.40
C PRO A 145 10.91 19.12 -17.89
N SER A 146 9.73 18.97 -18.51
CA SER A 146 8.49 19.62 -18.09
C SER A 146 7.67 18.80 -17.09
N PHE A 147 8.04 17.56 -16.81
CA PHE A 147 7.32 16.71 -15.85
C PHE A 147 7.39 17.31 -14.44
N ARG A 148 6.24 17.40 -13.78
CA ARG A 148 6.11 17.89 -12.41
C ARG A 148 5.09 17.03 -11.65
N ILE A 149 5.47 16.58 -10.46
CA ILE A 149 4.53 16.02 -9.50
C ILE A 149 4.00 17.20 -8.68
N THR A 150 2.73 17.53 -8.83
CA THR A 150 2.11 18.69 -8.17
C THR A 150 1.40 18.31 -6.87
N ALA A 151 1.19 17.01 -6.61
CA ALA A 151 0.65 16.47 -5.37
C ALA A 151 1.08 15.01 -5.19
N GLN A 152 1.39 14.64 -3.95
CA GLN A 152 1.72 13.27 -3.57
C GLN A 152 1.16 12.98 -2.19
N LEU A 153 0.50 11.84 -2.00
CA LEU A 153 -0.18 11.51 -0.74
C LEU A 153 0.80 11.28 0.42
N ALA A 154 1.91 10.58 0.17
CA ALA A 154 2.92 10.27 1.19
C ALA A 154 3.47 11.54 1.86
N THR A 155 3.75 12.57 1.09
CA THR A 155 4.22 13.88 1.61
C THR A 155 3.21 14.55 2.53
N LYS A 156 1.90 14.33 2.31
CA LYS A 156 0.85 14.89 3.17
C LYS A 156 0.71 14.15 4.50
N VAL A 157 0.92 12.85 4.50
CA VAL A 157 0.86 12.01 5.72
C VAL A 157 2.06 12.32 6.62
N GLU A 158 3.24 12.46 6.07
CA GLU A 158 4.45 12.86 6.80
C GLU A 158 4.32 14.27 7.38
N ALA A 159 3.86 15.23 6.58
CA ALA A 159 3.63 16.60 7.04
C ALA A 159 2.57 16.69 8.16
N ALA A 160 1.52 15.86 8.10
CA ALA A 160 0.50 15.81 9.16
C ALA A 160 1.02 15.15 10.44
N ALA A 161 1.90 14.15 10.35
CA ALA A 161 2.55 13.52 11.49
C ALA A 161 3.53 14.47 12.18
N ASP A 162 4.33 15.21 11.40
CA ASP A 162 5.25 16.24 11.91
C ASP A 162 4.49 17.37 12.61
N GLN A 163 3.35 17.81 12.03
CA GLN A 163 2.49 18.84 12.63
C GLN A 163 1.88 18.36 13.96
N ALA A 164 1.37 17.12 14.00
CA ALA A 164 0.81 16.53 15.23
C ALA A 164 1.87 16.34 16.31
N GLY A 165 3.09 16.00 15.94
CA GLY A 165 4.24 15.91 16.84
C GLY A 165 4.65 17.27 17.40
N ALA A 166 4.64 18.32 16.57
CA ALA A 166 4.96 19.70 16.96
C ALA A 166 3.90 20.28 17.91
N ASP A 167 2.60 19.99 17.64
CA ASP A 167 1.49 20.45 18.49
C ASP A 167 1.51 19.78 19.87
N GLN A 168 1.88 18.51 19.95
CA GLN A 168 2.06 17.80 21.23
C GLN A 168 3.27 18.33 22.04
N ALA A 169 4.36 18.65 21.37
CA ALA A 169 5.53 19.24 22.01
C ALA A 169 5.27 20.66 22.51
N GLY A 170 4.46 21.45 21.76
CA GLY A 170 4.05 22.79 22.16
C GLY A 170 3.09 22.81 23.35
N ALA A 171 2.19 21.82 23.47
CA ALA A 171 1.27 21.70 24.59
C ALA A 171 1.99 21.32 25.90
N GLY A 172 3.04 20.49 25.83
CA GLY A 172 3.86 20.14 27.00
C GLY A 172 4.63 21.32 27.58
N VAL A 173 5.11 22.24 26.76
CA VAL A 173 5.85 23.45 27.20
C VAL A 173 4.92 24.49 27.81
N ALA A 174 3.65 24.56 27.38
CA ALA A 174 2.68 25.49 27.94
C ALA A 174 2.20 25.07 29.35
N ASP A 175 2.16 23.78 29.64
CA ASP A 175 1.74 23.26 30.95
C ASP A 175 2.86 23.38 32.00
N GLU A 176 4.14 23.31 31.61
CA GLU A 176 5.27 23.58 32.50
C GLU A 176 5.40 25.06 32.85
N ALA A 177 5.07 25.99 31.94
CA ALA A 177 5.11 27.43 32.21
C ALA A 177 3.95 27.89 33.12
N ALA A 178 2.84 27.16 33.16
CA ALA A 178 1.70 27.46 34.04
C ALA A 178 1.93 26.98 35.50
N ALA A 179 2.82 26.00 35.73
CA ALA A 179 3.13 25.49 37.05
C ALA A 179 4.14 26.36 37.84
N ASP A 180 4.95 27.17 37.16
CA ASP A 180 6.00 28.00 37.80
C ASP A 180 5.51 29.43 38.17
N GLY A 181 4.22 29.78 37.83
CA GLY A 181 3.65 31.10 38.08
C GLY A 181 2.86 31.28 39.41
N ALA A 182 2.79 30.24 40.27
CA ALA A 182 1.94 30.26 41.47
C ALA A 182 2.72 30.36 42.79
N GLY A 183 3.89 30.96 42.81
CA GLY A 183 4.74 30.93 43.99
C GLY A 183 5.55 32.22 44.27
N VAL A 184 5.02 33.44 44.11
CA VAL A 184 5.59 34.65 44.73
C VAL A 184 4.54 35.73 44.94
N ALA A 185 3.75 35.62 45.98
CA ALA A 185 3.07 36.77 46.57
C ALA A 185 2.70 36.46 48.04
N ASP A 186 3.62 36.55 48.94
CA ASP A 186 3.34 36.95 50.31
C ASP A 186 4.67 37.17 51.10
N ALA A 187 5.17 38.41 51.11
CA ALA A 187 6.04 38.93 52.19
C ALA A 187 6.42 40.40 51.96
N ALA A 188 5.50 41.31 52.21
CA ALA A 188 5.88 42.68 52.55
C ALA A 188 4.74 43.41 53.29
N VAL A 189 4.59 43.16 54.59
CA VAL A 189 4.09 44.14 55.55
C VAL A 189 4.62 43.74 56.95
N ARG A 190 5.73 44.30 57.36
CA ARG A 190 6.02 44.95 58.65
C ARG A 190 7.45 45.48 58.70
#